data_a9b68950111777f5e12c741503590953
#
_entry.id   a9b68950111777f5e12c741503590953
#
_cell.length_a   1.000
_cell.length_b   1.000
_cell.length_c   1.000
_cell.angle_alpha   90.00
_cell.angle_beta   90.00
_cell.angle_gamma   90.00
#
_symmetry.space_group_name_H-M   'P 1'
#
loop_
_entity.id
_entity.type
_entity.pdbx_description
1 polymer ?
#
loop_
_entity_poly.entity_id
_entity_poly.type
_entity_poly.pdbx_seq_one_letter_code
_entity_poly.pdbx_strand_id
1 'polypeptide(L)'
;MITGDHRATAAAVARELDIIRPGEWTVTGGELDFMPQEMLEEDIEKFAVFARVSPEHKMRIVRAWQKKGGVVAMTGDGVNDAPALKAADIGCAMGLSGTDVAKGAAEMILTDDNFSTIVQAVEEGRGIYSNIRKAIHYLLSCNIGEIFTIFVATLLNFGQMPLVPVQLLWLNLVTDSLPALALGVEPVEEGVMDQPPRDPNEPILTRGLMLKILAYGALIACATMGAYFIGLNADNGGAGLAMTLAFST
;
A
#
# COMPACT_ATOMS: atom_id res chain seq x y z
N MET A 1 24.28 3.60 4.46
CA MET A 1 24.50 3.88 5.90
C MET A 1 24.88 5.33 6.07
N ILE A 2 24.25 6.04 7.01
CA ILE A 2 24.52 7.46 7.32
C ILE A 2 24.98 7.52 8.77
N THR A 3 26.17 8.12 9.05
CA THR A 3 26.74 8.14 10.42
C THR A 3 27.56 9.39 10.67
N GLY A 4 27.67 9.77 11.95
CA GLY A 4 28.61 10.78 12.44
C GLY A 4 30.05 10.28 12.58
N ASP A 5 30.30 8.98 12.46
CA ASP A 5 31.59 8.35 12.66
C ASP A 5 32.61 8.69 11.59
N HIS A 6 33.89 8.41 11.89
CA HIS A 6 34.97 8.57 10.95
C HIS A 6 34.85 7.60 9.78
N ARG A 7 35.27 8.04 8.56
CA ARG A 7 35.21 7.27 7.31
C ARG A 7 35.70 5.83 7.45
N ALA A 8 36.84 5.63 8.12
CA ALA A 8 37.42 4.29 8.26
C ALA A 8 36.55 3.36 9.12
N THR A 9 36.02 3.88 10.23
CA THR A 9 35.10 3.15 11.13
C THR A 9 33.79 2.82 10.41
N ALA A 10 33.19 3.82 9.78
CA ALA A 10 31.94 3.66 9.03
C ALA A 10 32.07 2.60 7.90
N ALA A 11 33.18 2.65 7.15
CA ALA A 11 33.45 1.68 6.08
C ALA A 11 33.71 0.27 6.63
N ALA A 12 34.36 0.13 7.79
CA ALA A 12 34.60 -1.17 8.43
C ALA A 12 33.27 -1.81 8.89
N VAL A 13 32.44 -1.07 9.60
CA VAL A 13 31.11 -1.52 10.05
C VAL A 13 30.21 -1.86 8.84
N ALA A 14 30.23 -1.03 7.80
CA ALA A 14 29.42 -1.27 6.61
C ALA A 14 29.84 -2.54 5.84
N ARG A 15 31.13 -2.90 5.88
CA ARG A 15 31.60 -4.18 5.30
C ARG A 15 31.17 -5.38 6.15
N GLU A 16 31.26 -5.27 7.47
CA GLU A 16 30.85 -6.32 8.40
C GLU A 16 29.34 -6.62 8.29
N LEU A 17 28.54 -5.60 7.99
CA LEU A 17 27.10 -5.70 7.81
C LEU A 17 26.68 -5.93 6.34
N ASP A 18 27.60 -6.18 5.41
CA ASP A 18 27.33 -6.32 3.98
C ASP A 18 26.55 -5.16 3.33
N ILE A 19 26.65 -3.96 3.93
CA ILE A 19 26.00 -2.74 3.41
C ILE A 19 26.76 -2.18 2.20
N ILE A 20 28.11 -2.26 2.19
CA ILE A 20 28.97 -1.77 1.10
C ILE A 20 29.40 -2.94 0.21
N ARG A 21 29.06 -2.87 -1.07
CA ARG A 21 29.43 -3.87 -2.08
C ARG A 21 30.72 -3.49 -2.83
N PRO A 22 31.37 -4.44 -3.51
CA PRO A 22 32.50 -4.12 -4.39
C PRO A 22 32.11 -3.10 -5.46
N GLY A 23 32.83 -1.98 -5.52
CA GLY A 23 32.57 -0.89 -6.46
C GLY A 23 31.73 0.27 -5.88
N GLU A 24 31.17 0.12 -4.71
CA GLU A 24 30.47 1.21 -3.99
C GLU A 24 31.44 2.01 -3.11
N TRP A 25 31.09 3.27 -2.87
CA TRP A 25 32.00 4.22 -2.25
C TRP A 25 31.47 4.71 -0.89
N THR A 26 32.43 5.13 -0.08
CA THR A 26 32.18 5.89 1.16
C THR A 26 32.50 7.34 0.90
N VAL A 27 31.54 8.22 1.11
CA VAL A 27 31.69 9.68 0.99
C VAL A 27 31.62 10.33 2.37
N THR A 28 32.36 11.42 2.58
CA THR A 28 32.35 12.19 3.81
C THR A 28 31.53 13.47 3.70
N GLY A 29 31.09 14.03 4.82
CA GLY A 29 30.41 15.33 4.85
C GLY A 29 31.23 16.43 4.17
N GLY A 30 32.57 16.47 4.41
CA GLY A 30 33.44 17.44 3.76
C GLY A 30 33.53 17.28 2.23
N GLU A 31 33.43 16.06 1.69
CA GLU A 31 33.31 15.83 0.25
C GLU A 31 31.94 16.26 -0.29
N LEU A 32 30.88 16.06 0.50
CA LEU A 32 29.52 16.52 0.16
C LEU A 32 29.39 18.04 0.13
N ASP A 33 30.15 18.78 0.98
CA ASP A 33 30.14 20.24 0.98
C ASP A 33 30.57 20.84 -0.38
N PHE A 34 31.49 20.17 -1.08
CA PHE A 34 31.99 20.58 -2.39
C PHE A 34 31.23 19.93 -3.56
N MET A 35 30.33 18.99 -3.28
CA MET A 35 29.57 18.28 -4.31
C MET A 35 28.27 19.03 -4.61
N PRO A 36 28.03 19.50 -5.84
CA PRO A 36 26.74 20.05 -6.26
C PRO A 36 25.61 19.04 -6.07
N GLN A 37 24.40 19.54 -5.84
CA GLN A 37 23.23 18.66 -5.60
C GLN A 37 22.94 17.75 -6.81
N GLU A 38 23.08 18.29 -8.02
CA GLU A 38 22.87 17.56 -9.28
C GLU A 38 23.83 16.36 -9.40
N MET A 39 25.10 16.56 -9.03
CA MET A 39 26.12 15.49 -9.04
C MET A 39 25.80 14.41 -7.99
N LEU A 40 25.33 14.82 -6.79
CA LEU A 40 24.89 13.88 -5.76
C LEU A 40 23.69 13.05 -6.24
N GLU A 41 22.73 13.69 -6.92
CA GLU A 41 21.55 13.02 -7.48
C GLU A 41 21.91 12.01 -8.58
N GLU A 42 22.91 12.33 -9.43
CA GLU A 42 23.38 11.43 -10.47
C GLU A 42 24.09 10.18 -9.89
N ASP A 43 24.93 10.40 -8.88
CA ASP A 43 25.86 9.39 -8.37
C ASP A 43 25.38 8.71 -7.07
N ILE A 44 24.21 9.06 -6.53
CA ILE A 44 23.73 8.61 -5.21
C ILE A 44 23.77 7.08 -5.04
N GLU A 45 23.50 6.33 -6.11
CA GLU A 45 23.48 4.87 -6.10
C GLU A 45 24.89 4.25 -5.98
N LYS A 46 25.95 5.04 -6.24
CA LYS A 46 27.34 4.61 -6.08
C LYS A 46 27.83 4.74 -4.62
N PHE A 47 27.10 5.47 -3.79
CA PHE A 47 27.47 5.74 -2.42
C PHE A 47 26.68 4.84 -1.45
N ALA A 48 27.35 3.89 -0.81
CA ALA A 48 26.73 3.05 0.21
C ALA A 48 26.84 3.64 1.62
N VAL A 49 27.89 4.47 1.88
CA VAL A 49 28.21 4.98 3.20
C VAL A 49 28.49 6.48 3.18
N PHE A 50 27.82 7.21 4.07
CA PHE A 50 27.98 8.64 4.29
C PHE A 50 28.51 8.86 5.72
N ALA A 51 29.76 9.31 5.85
CA ALA A 51 30.47 9.46 7.11
C ALA A 51 30.66 10.94 7.49
N ARG A 52 30.59 11.26 8.77
CA ARG A 52 30.73 12.63 9.31
C ARG A 52 29.78 13.63 8.66
N VAL A 53 28.52 13.26 8.49
CA VAL A 53 27.52 14.10 7.85
C VAL A 53 26.82 15.02 8.84
N SER A 54 26.52 16.25 8.37
CA SER A 54 25.68 17.22 9.07
C SER A 54 24.18 16.94 8.86
N PRO A 55 23.27 17.55 9.62
CA PRO A 55 21.83 17.48 9.38
C PRO A 55 21.43 17.92 7.95
N GLU A 56 22.10 18.93 7.41
CA GLU A 56 21.86 19.40 6.02
C GLU A 56 22.25 18.35 5.00
N HIS A 57 23.36 17.64 5.22
CA HIS A 57 23.76 16.53 4.34
C HIS A 57 22.72 15.41 4.35
N LYS A 58 22.15 15.07 5.52
CA LYS A 58 21.12 14.05 5.63
C LYS A 58 19.90 14.39 4.76
N MET A 59 19.44 15.64 4.79
CA MET A 59 18.35 16.09 3.92
C MET A 59 18.71 16.04 2.43
N ARG A 60 19.94 16.40 2.07
CA ARG A 60 20.42 16.33 0.67
C ARG A 60 20.42 14.89 0.17
N ILE A 61 20.87 13.94 0.99
CA ILE A 61 20.88 12.51 0.66
C ILE A 61 19.46 11.98 0.48
N VAL A 62 18.55 12.30 1.39
CA VAL A 62 17.12 11.91 1.27
C VAL A 62 16.54 12.41 -0.04
N ARG A 63 16.70 13.71 -0.35
CA ARG A 63 16.20 14.30 -1.59
C ARG A 63 16.80 13.67 -2.85
N ALA A 64 18.10 13.33 -2.81
CA ALA A 64 18.75 12.67 -3.94
C ALA A 64 18.14 11.29 -4.24
N TRP A 65 17.87 10.50 -3.22
CA TRP A 65 17.18 9.21 -3.37
C TRP A 65 15.72 9.37 -3.86
N GLN A 66 14.98 10.34 -3.30
CA GLN A 66 13.61 10.65 -3.74
C GLN A 66 13.58 11.10 -5.21
N LYS A 67 14.57 11.89 -5.64
CA LYS A 67 14.71 12.33 -7.04
C LYS A 67 14.93 11.17 -8.02
N LYS A 68 15.58 10.10 -7.57
CA LYS A 68 15.73 8.85 -8.31
C LYS A 68 14.46 7.99 -8.34
N GLY A 69 13.39 8.42 -7.68
CA GLY A 69 12.13 7.67 -7.56
C GLY A 69 12.11 6.64 -6.44
N GLY A 70 13.11 6.66 -5.54
CA GLY A 70 13.12 5.81 -4.35
C GLY A 70 12.15 6.31 -3.29
N VAL A 71 11.48 5.40 -2.59
CA VAL A 71 10.76 5.69 -1.34
C VAL A 71 11.75 5.57 -0.18
N VAL A 72 11.97 6.67 0.54
CA VAL A 72 13.02 6.78 1.54
C VAL A 72 12.46 6.67 2.94
N ALA A 73 12.87 5.64 3.68
CA ALA A 73 12.71 5.58 5.14
C ALA A 73 13.98 6.13 5.81
N MET A 74 13.81 7.10 6.70
CA MET A 74 14.92 7.69 7.46
C MET A 74 14.79 7.35 8.93
N THR A 75 15.85 6.84 9.55
CA THR A 75 15.91 6.59 11.00
C THR A 75 16.72 7.65 11.70
N GLY A 76 16.31 8.01 12.91
CA GLY A 76 17.04 8.97 13.74
C GLY A 76 16.56 8.97 15.20
N ASP A 77 17.45 9.42 16.09
CA ASP A 77 17.20 9.48 17.54
C ASP A 77 17.36 10.90 18.11
N GLY A 78 18.06 11.78 17.39
CA GLY A 78 18.46 13.10 17.86
C GLY A 78 17.66 14.26 17.29
N VAL A 79 17.79 15.42 17.93
CA VAL A 79 17.24 16.70 17.45
C VAL A 79 17.77 17.04 16.05
N ASN A 80 19.02 16.67 15.77
CA ASN A 80 19.68 16.90 14.48
C ASN A 80 19.10 16.05 13.34
N ASP A 81 18.36 14.99 13.65
CA ASP A 81 17.72 14.11 12.66
C ASP A 81 16.34 14.58 12.26
N ALA A 82 15.69 15.38 13.10
CA ALA A 82 14.31 15.81 12.90
C ALA A 82 14.03 16.43 11.50
N PRO A 83 14.89 17.30 10.93
CA PRO A 83 14.67 17.80 9.57
C PRO A 83 14.72 16.71 8.51
N ALA A 84 15.62 15.72 8.64
CA ALA A 84 15.76 14.61 7.72
C ALA A 84 14.62 13.58 7.87
N LEU A 85 14.19 13.29 9.12
CA LEU A 85 13.01 12.48 9.40
C LEU A 85 11.78 13.06 8.73
N LYS A 86 11.54 14.36 8.87
CA LYS A 86 10.39 15.05 8.24
C LYS A 86 10.49 15.17 6.73
N ALA A 87 11.70 15.15 6.16
CA ALA A 87 11.91 15.24 4.71
C ALA A 87 11.80 13.87 4.00
N ALA A 88 11.96 12.78 4.72
CA ALA A 88 11.81 11.42 4.20
C ALA A 88 10.33 11.12 3.89
N ASP A 89 10.09 10.06 3.11
CA ASP A 89 8.73 9.57 2.86
C ASP A 89 8.15 8.88 4.12
N ILE A 90 9.04 8.29 4.94
CA ILE A 90 8.70 7.74 6.26
C ILE A 90 9.86 8.05 7.22
N GLY A 91 9.64 8.94 8.17
CA GLY A 91 10.56 9.16 9.29
C GLY A 91 10.31 8.14 10.39
N CYS A 92 11.37 7.46 10.86
CA CYS A 92 11.31 6.47 11.93
C CYS A 92 12.15 6.94 13.11
N ALA A 93 11.53 7.33 14.22
CA ALA A 93 12.25 7.73 15.44
C ALA A 93 12.42 6.55 16.39
N MET A 94 13.53 6.54 17.14
CA MET A 94 13.75 5.60 18.22
C MET A 94 12.83 5.91 19.40
N GLY A 95 12.19 4.90 19.98
CA GLY A 95 11.20 5.05 21.05
C GLY A 95 11.82 5.14 22.42
N LEU A 96 12.89 4.37 22.70
CA LEU A 96 13.59 4.35 23.98
C LEU A 96 14.66 5.45 24.03
N SER A 97 15.56 5.47 23.05
CA SER A 97 16.70 6.39 23.00
C SER A 97 16.39 7.75 22.33
N GLY A 98 15.31 7.82 21.55
CA GLY A 98 14.95 9.01 20.77
C GLY A 98 14.46 10.18 21.60
N THR A 99 14.87 11.39 21.21
CA THR A 99 14.38 12.65 21.79
C THR A 99 12.93 12.93 21.40
N ASP A 100 12.19 13.70 22.21
CA ASP A 100 10.82 14.11 21.89
C ASP A 100 10.73 14.89 20.58
N VAL A 101 11.79 15.61 20.21
CA VAL A 101 11.86 16.33 18.93
C VAL A 101 11.93 15.37 17.74
N ALA A 102 12.74 14.31 17.83
CA ALA A 102 12.80 13.27 16.81
C ALA A 102 11.47 12.53 16.69
N LYS A 103 10.88 12.14 17.84
CA LYS A 103 9.56 11.48 17.89
C LYS A 103 8.45 12.35 17.32
N GLY A 104 8.46 13.66 17.58
CA GLY A 104 7.49 14.60 17.05
C GLY A 104 7.65 14.91 15.56
N ALA A 105 8.81 14.61 14.97
CA ALA A 105 9.10 14.79 13.56
C ALA A 105 8.88 13.53 12.71
N ALA A 106 8.74 12.37 13.33
CA ALA A 106 8.64 11.07 12.67
C ALA A 106 7.17 10.63 12.54
N GLU A 107 6.87 9.88 11.47
CA GLU A 107 5.58 9.21 11.25
C GLU A 107 5.50 7.87 12.00
N MET A 108 6.65 7.24 12.28
CA MET A 108 6.76 5.96 12.97
C MET A 108 7.68 6.07 14.18
N ILE A 109 7.30 5.42 15.28
CA ILE A 109 8.13 5.32 16.49
C ILE A 109 8.41 3.85 16.76
N LEU A 110 9.69 3.48 16.79
CA LEU A 110 10.17 2.14 17.09
C LEU A 110 10.24 1.96 18.61
N THR A 111 9.25 1.35 19.21
CA THR A 111 9.12 1.21 20.66
C THR A 111 10.20 0.33 21.29
N ASP A 112 10.83 -0.53 20.51
CA ASP A 112 11.89 -1.47 20.89
C ASP A 112 13.30 -1.02 20.44
N ASP A 113 13.43 0.12 19.77
CA ASP A 113 14.65 0.62 19.13
C ASP A 113 15.33 -0.41 18.20
N ASN A 114 14.55 -1.35 17.66
CA ASN A 114 15.07 -2.42 16.82
C ASN A 114 14.84 -2.12 15.33
N PHE A 115 15.93 -2.04 14.59
CA PHE A 115 15.85 -1.80 13.13
C PHE A 115 15.08 -2.88 12.36
N SER A 116 15.10 -4.15 12.82
CA SER A 116 14.37 -5.22 12.18
C SER A 116 12.84 -5.00 12.20
N THR A 117 12.34 -4.25 13.16
CA THR A 117 10.92 -3.87 13.26
C THR A 117 10.47 -3.00 12.08
N ILE A 118 11.38 -2.25 11.46
CA ILE A 118 11.08 -1.50 10.21
C ILE A 118 10.77 -2.47 9.07
N VAL A 119 11.53 -3.56 8.95
CA VAL A 119 11.30 -4.58 7.91
C VAL A 119 9.94 -5.24 8.11
N GLN A 120 9.58 -5.57 9.34
CA GLN A 120 8.25 -6.11 9.67
C GLN A 120 7.14 -5.10 9.36
N ALA A 121 7.35 -3.82 9.66
CA ALA A 121 6.40 -2.76 9.33
C ALA A 121 6.20 -2.60 7.81
N VAL A 122 7.25 -2.77 7.01
CA VAL A 122 7.14 -2.78 5.54
C VAL A 122 6.33 -3.99 5.06
N GLU A 123 6.58 -5.17 5.63
CA GLU A 123 5.84 -6.40 5.32
C GLU A 123 4.34 -6.24 5.63
N GLU A 124 4.01 -5.80 6.85
CA GLU A 124 2.63 -5.50 7.26
C GLU A 124 1.97 -4.44 6.37
N GLY A 125 2.68 -3.35 6.08
CA GLY A 125 2.18 -2.29 5.20
C GLY A 125 1.86 -2.80 3.78
N ARG A 126 2.66 -3.68 3.23
CA ARG A 126 2.41 -4.35 1.94
C ARG A 126 1.20 -5.27 2.02
N GLY A 127 1.05 -6.03 3.12
CA GLY A 127 -0.12 -6.87 3.39
C GLY A 127 -1.41 -6.05 3.48
N ILE A 128 -1.41 -5.00 4.29
CA ILE A 128 -2.55 -4.08 4.43
C ILE A 128 -2.96 -3.50 3.07
N TYR A 129 -2.00 -3.05 2.26
CA TYR A 129 -2.30 -2.54 0.93
C TYR A 129 -2.93 -3.59 0.01
N SER A 130 -2.42 -4.84 0.03
CA SER A 130 -3.00 -5.96 -0.70
C SER A 130 -4.44 -6.21 -0.27
N ASN A 131 -4.71 -6.25 1.03
CA ASN A 131 -6.03 -6.47 1.59
C ASN A 131 -7.02 -5.34 1.22
N ILE A 132 -6.58 -4.09 1.26
CA ILE A 132 -7.37 -2.94 0.79
C ILE A 132 -7.76 -3.13 -0.69
N ARG A 133 -6.83 -3.53 -1.55
CA ARG A 133 -7.12 -3.78 -2.97
C ARG A 133 -8.12 -4.92 -3.17
N LYS A 134 -8.01 -6.02 -2.39
CA LYS A 134 -8.97 -7.13 -2.42
C LYS A 134 -10.36 -6.66 -2.02
N ALA A 135 -10.48 -5.92 -0.91
CA ALA A 135 -11.75 -5.39 -0.43
C ALA A 135 -12.40 -4.43 -1.46
N ILE A 136 -11.61 -3.52 -2.05
CA ILE A 136 -12.09 -2.62 -3.11
C ILE A 136 -12.56 -3.42 -4.32
N HIS A 137 -11.78 -4.42 -4.77
CA HIS A 137 -12.14 -5.27 -5.88
C HIS A 137 -13.47 -5.99 -5.63
N TYR A 138 -13.64 -6.58 -4.46
CA TYR A 138 -14.86 -7.26 -4.06
C TYR A 138 -16.07 -6.31 -4.06
N LEU A 139 -16.01 -5.22 -3.28
CA LEU A 139 -17.12 -4.29 -3.14
C LEU A 139 -17.53 -3.65 -4.48
N LEU A 140 -16.58 -3.23 -5.28
CA LEU A 140 -16.90 -2.65 -6.59
C LEU A 140 -17.48 -3.70 -7.56
N SER A 141 -17.04 -4.96 -7.49
CA SER A 141 -17.59 -6.03 -8.32
C SER A 141 -19.05 -6.31 -7.96
N CYS A 142 -19.39 -6.37 -6.65
CA CYS A 142 -20.77 -6.53 -6.19
C CYS A 142 -21.65 -5.37 -6.68
N ASN A 143 -21.23 -4.12 -6.45
CA ASN A 143 -21.97 -2.93 -6.88
C ASN A 143 -22.18 -2.88 -8.41
N ILE A 144 -21.16 -3.21 -9.21
CA ILE A 144 -21.30 -3.30 -10.66
C ILE A 144 -22.27 -4.42 -11.06
N GLY A 145 -22.27 -5.55 -10.35
CA GLY A 145 -23.23 -6.64 -10.54
C GLY A 145 -24.68 -6.19 -10.30
N GLU A 146 -24.92 -5.45 -9.22
CA GLU A 146 -26.22 -4.85 -8.92
C GLU A 146 -26.68 -3.87 -10.02
N ILE A 147 -25.78 -2.95 -10.41
CA ILE A 147 -26.05 -1.97 -11.48
C ILE A 147 -26.40 -2.68 -12.79
N PHE A 148 -25.62 -3.69 -13.21
CA PHE A 148 -25.90 -4.45 -14.43
C PHE A 148 -27.21 -5.21 -14.34
N THR A 149 -27.52 -5.82 -13.20
CA THR A 149 -28.79 -6.53 -12.98
C THR A 149 -29.98 -5.60 -13.16
N ILE A 150 -29.97 -4.43 -12.51
CA ILE A 150 -31.05 -3.44 -12.60
C ILE A 150 -31.13 -2.86 -14.02
N PHE A 151 -29.99 -2.54 -14.62
CA PHE A 151 -29.92 -1.97 -15.97
C PHE A 151 -30.53 -2.94 -17.00
N VAL A 152 -30.14 -4.20 -16.98
CA VAL A 152 -30.66 -5.22 -17.91
C VAL A 152 -32.15 -5.47 -17.66
N ALA A 153 -32.59 -5.56 -16.41
CA ALA A 153 -34.00 -5.73 -16.06
C ALA A 153 -34.86 -4.54 -16.55
N THR A 154 -34.35 -3.32 -16.44
CA THR A 154 -35.03 -2.12 -16.95
C THR A 154 -35.07 -2.09 -18.47
N LEU A 155 -33.97 -2.42 -19.16
CA LEU A 155 -33.88 -2.42 -20.61
C LEU A 155 -34.83 -3.47 -21.24
N LEU A 156 -34.93 -4.64 -20.62
CA LEU A 156 -35.81 -5.72 -21.07
C LEU A 156 -37.24 -5.55 -20.59
N ASN A 157 -37.55 -4.45 -19.89
CA ASN A 157 -38.86 -4.09 -19.38
C ASN A 157 -39.56 -5.23 -18.60
N PHE A 158 -38.81 -5.79 -17.61
CA PHE A 158 -39.39 -6.80 -16.74
C PHE A 158 -40.54 -6.19 -15.93
N GLY A 159 -41.66 -6.86 -15.89
CA GLY A 159 -42.84 -6.37 -15.16
C GLY A 159 -42.62 -6.21 -13.64
N GLN A 160 -41.66 -6.97 -13.12
CA GLN A 160 -41.19 -6.83 -11.72
C GLN A 160 -39.65 -6.80 -11.71
N MET A 161 -39.08 -5.92 -10.89
CA MET A 161 -37.63 -5.81 -10.76
C MET A 161 -37.07 -6.99 -9.98
N PRO A 162 -35.89 -7.55 -10.40
CA PRO A 162 -35.22 -8.63 -9.68
C PRO A 162 -34.83 -8.26 -8.25
N LEU A 163 -34.44 -7.00 -8.03
CA LEU A 163 -34.02 -6.45 -6.74
C LEU A 163 -34.76 -5.15 -6.48
N VAL A 164 -35.29 -5.00 -5.28
CA VAL A 164 -35.92 -3.75 -4.82
C VAL A 164 -34.97 -2.91 -3.97
N PRO A 165 -35.17 -1.58 -3.85
CA PRO A 165 -34.21 -0.69 -3.16
C PRO A 165 -33.85 -1.10 -1.72
N VAL A 166 -34.79 -1.68 -0.98
CA VAL A 166 -34.53 -2.15 0.39
C VAL A 166 -33.59 -3.36 0.40
N GLN A 167 -33.70 -4.26 -0.59
CA GLN A 167 -32.80 -5.40 -0.75
C GLN A 167 -31.39 -4.94 -1.12
N LEU A 168 -31.26 -3.97 -2.02
CA LEU A 168 -29.97 -3.37 -2.38
C LEU A 168 -29.30 -2.72 -1.17
N LEU A 169 -30.05 -1.99 -0.36
CA LEU A 169 -29.54 -1.41 0.88
C LEU A 169 -29.03 -2.50 1.84
N TRP A 170 -29.78 -3.60 1.98
CA TRP A 170 -29.39 -4.74 2.81
C TRP A 170 -28.12 -5.41 2.31
N LEU A 171 -28.03 -5.69 1.01
CA LEU A 171 -26.85 -6.29 0.38
C LEU A 171 -25.61 -5.44 0.67
N ASN A 172 -25.65 -4.16 0.34
CA ASN A 172 -24.51 -3.26 0.51
C ASN A 172 -24.12 -3.04 1.98
N LEU A 173 -25.10 -2.94 2.89
CA LEU A 173 -24.83 -2.62 4.29
C LEU A 173 -24.44 -3.84 5.12
N VAL A 174 -25.06 -4.99 4.89
CA VAL A 174 -24.89 -6.18 5.74
C VAL A 174 -24.11 -7.27 5.03
N THR A 175 -24.58 -7.68 3.85
CA THR A 175 -24.02 -8.85 3.15
C THR A 175 -22.63 -8.58 2.62
N ASP A 176 -22.38 -7.42 2.02
CA ASP A 176 -21.08 -7.09 1.42
C ASP A 176 -20.06 -6.58 2.45
N SER A 177 -20.54 -5.95 3.53
CA SER A 177 -19.62 -5.38 4.52
C SER A 177 -18.87 -6.44 5.32
N LEU A 178 -19.49 -7.58 5.64
CA LEU A 178 -18.84 -8.63 6.44
C LEU A 178 -17.70 -9.33 5.69
N PRO A 179 -17.84 -9.78 4.43
CA PRO A 179 -16.73 -10.31 3.65
C PRO A 179 -15.65 -9.26 3.36
N ALA A 180 -16.04 -8.00 3.10
CA ALA A 180 -15.08 -6.91 2.90
C ALA A 180 -14.21 -6.68 4.14
N LEU A 181 -14.82 -6.72 5.35
CA LEU A 181 -14.10 -6.65 6.61
C LEU A 181 -13.16 -7.86 6.81
N ALA A 182 -13.64 -9.07 6.49
CA ALA A 182 -12.81 -10.27 6.56
C ALA A 182 -11.58 -10.18 5.64
N LEU A 183 -11.74 -9.70 4.41
CA LEU A 183 -10.64 -9.44 3.48
C LEU A 183 -9.66 -8.37 4.02
N GLY A 184 -10.18 -7.38 4.76
CA GLY A 184 -9.36 -6.31 5.35
C GLY A 184 -8.44 -6.78 6.48
N VAL A 185 -8.78 -7.87 7.17
CA VAL A 185 -8.00 -8.45 8.29
C VAL A 185 -7.32 -9.78 7.93
N GLU A 186 -7.26 -10.10 6.64
CA GLU A 186 -6.60 -11.32 6.16
C GLU A 186 -5.08 -11.27 6.47
N PRO A 187 -4.46 -12.39 6.87
CA PRO A 187 -3.01 -12.45 7.09
C PRO A 187 -2.22 -12.03 5.86
N VAL A 188 -1.01 -11.53 6.09
CA VAL A 188 -0.08 -11.16 5.01
C VAL A 188 0.23 -12.37 4.13
N GLU A 189 0.18 -12.19 2.82
CA GLU A 189 0.49 -13.26 1.86
C GLU A 189 1.97 -13.64 1.91
N GLU A 190 2.26 -14.94 1.77
CA GLU A 190 3.63 -15.41 1.66
C GLU A 190 4.34 -14.80 0.43
N GLY A 191 5.59 -14.40 0.60
CA GLY A 191 6.40 -13.84 -0.49
C GLY A 191 6.08 -12.38 -0.84
N VAL A 192 5.31 -11.65 -0.02
CA VAL A 192 5.02 -10.22 -0.26
C VAL A 192 6.29 -9.37 -0.29
N MET A 193 7.34 -9.79 0.43
CA MET A 193 8.64 -9.12 0.46
C MET A 193 9.52 -9.43 -0.76
N ASP A 194 9.26 -10.51 -1.49
CA ASP A 194 9.97 -10.86 -2.73
C ASP A 194 9.52 -10.02 -3.94
N GLN A 195 8.39 -9.33 -3.80
CA GLN A 195 7.87 -8.46 -4.84
C GLN A 195 8.66 -7.14 -4.90
N PRO A 196 8.88 -6.57 -6.09
CA PRO A 196 9.49 -5.25 -6.20
C PRO A 196 8.64 -4.18 -5.53
N PRO A 197 9.24 -3.07 -5.07
CA PRO A 197 8.49 -1.93 -4.57
C PRO A 197 7.48 -1.43 -5.59
N ARG A 198 6.30 -1.04 -5.13
CA ARG A 198 5.26 -0.44 -5.98
C ARG A 198 5.68 0.97 -6.41
N ASP A 199 5.33 1.36 -7.63
CA ASP A 199 5.45 2.76 -8.06
C ASP A 199 4.52 3.65 -7.20
N PRO A 200 5.04 4.69 -6.53
CA PRO A 200 4.23 5.61 -5.74
C PRO A 200 3.10 6.29 -6.53
N ASN A 201 3.27 6.46 -7.84
CA ASN A 201 2.31 7.07 -8.74
C ASN A 201 1.28 6.08 -9.31
N GLU A 202 1.40 4.79 -9.03
CA GLU A 202 0.45 3.79 -9.52
C GLU A 202 -0.91 3.96 -8.83
N PRO A 203 -2.01 4.19 -9.58
CA PRO A 203 -3.33 4.31 -9.00
C PRO A 203 -3.80 2.97 -8.40
N ILE A 204 -4.59 3.03 -7.33
CA ILE A 204 -5.21 1.83 -6.73
C ILE A 204 -6.05 1.08 -7.76
N LEU A 205 -6.83 1.80 -8.56
CA LEU A 205 -7.64 1.26 -9.64
C LEU A 205 -6.86 1.26 -10.96
N THR A 206 -6.05 0.23 -11.16
CA THR A 206 -5.36 0.02 -12.43
C THR A 206 -6.34 -0.43 -13.53
N ARG A 207 -5.98 -0.23 -14.82
CA ARG A 207 -6.81 -0.69 -15.95
C ARG A 207 -7.10 -2.19 -15.88
N GLY A 208 -6.12 -2.99 -15.46
CA GLY A 208 -6.29 -4.44 -15.29
C GLY A 208 -7.28 -4.77 -14.18
N LEU A 209 -7.23 -4.07 -13.04
CA LEU A 209 -8.18 -4.24 -11.94
C LEU A 209 -9.59 -3.82 -12.36
N MET A 210 -9.73 -2.71 -13.07
CA MET A 210 -11.02 -2.24 -13.57
C MET A 210 -11.69 -3.26 -14.52
N LEU A 211 -10.91 -3.87 -15.43
CA LEU A 211 -11.44 -4.94 -16.30
C LEU A 211 -11.89 -6.16 -15.49
N LYS A 212 -11.16 -6.55 -14.45
CA LYS A 212 -11.57 -7.64 -13.56
C LYS A 212 -12.87 -7.29 -12.84
N ILE A 213 -13.00 -6.10 -12.27
CA ILE A 213 -14.22 -5.62 -11.61
C ILE A 213 -15.43 -5.70 -12.55
N LEU A 214 -15.29 -5.22 -13.79
CA LEU A 214 -16.36 -5.28 -14.77
C LEU A 214 -16.71 -6.71 -15.15
N ALA A 215 -15.73 -7.60 -15.33
CA ALA A 215 -15.96 -9.00 -15.66
C ALA A 215 -16.66 -9.75 -14.53
N TYR A 216 -16.21 -9.57 -13.27
CA TYR A 216 -16.87 -10.18 -12.12
C TYR A 216 -18.26 -9.60 -11.87
N GLY A 217 -18.45 -8.28 -12.02
CA GLY A 217 -19.77 -7.67 -11.94
C GLY A 217 -20.73 -8.21 -12.99
N ALA A 218 -20.28 -8.39 -14.24
CA ALA A 218 -21.08 -9.03 -15.29
C ALA A 218 -21.41 -10.49 -14.94
N LEU A 219 -20.47 -11.25 -14.37
CA LEU A 219 -20.71 -12.62 -13.93
C LEU A 219 -21.77 -12.69 -12.83
N ILE A 220 -21.68 -11.83 -11.83
CA ILE A 220 -22.65 -11.70 -10.74
C ILE A 220 -24.03 -11.36 -11.33
N ALA A 221 -24.13 -10.37 -12.21
CA ALA A 221 -25.37 -10.01 -12.85
C ALA A 221 -25.99 -11.17 -13.65
N CYS A 222 -25.17 -11.92 -14.40
CA CYS A 222 -25.64 -13.10 -15.13
C CYS A 222 -26.17 -14.19 -14.19
N ALA A 223 -25.50 -14.44 -13.06
CA ALA A 223 -25.94 -15.41 -12.06
C ALA A 223 -27.26 -14.97 -11.42
N THR A 224 -27.35 -13.70 -10.98
CA THR A 224 -28.57 -13.12 -10.39
C THR A 224 -29.75 -13.17 -11.36
N MET A 225 -29.54 -12.81 -12.63
CA MET A 225 -30.57 -12.89 -13.66
C MET A 225 -30.98 -14.32 -13.94
N GLY A 226 -30.02 -15.26 -14.00
CA GLY A 226 -30.30 -16.70 -14.14
C GLY A 226 -31.18 -17.23 -13.02
N ALA A 227 -30.82 -16.89 -11.75
CA ALA A 227 -31.62 -17.27 -10.59
C ALA A 227 -33.03 -16.67 -10.62
N TYR A 228 -33.15 -15.41 -11.05
CA TYR A 228 -34.44 -14.74 -11.25
C TYR A 228 -35.32 -15.48 -12.28
N PHE A 229 -34.79 -15.85 -13.44
CA PHE A 229 -35.54 -16.58 -14.48
C PHE A 229 -35.92 -17.99 -14.02
N ILE A 230 -35.06 -18.69 -13.29
CA ILE A 230 -35.40 -19.98 -12.69
C ILE A 230 -36.60 -19.85 -11.75
N GLY A 231 -36.60 -18.83 -10.90
CA GLY A 231 -37.68 -18.54 -9.96
C GLY A 231 -39.00 -18.19 -10.66
N LEU A 232 -38.94 -17.43 -11.76
CA LEU A 232 -40.14 -17.10 -12.55
C LEU A 232 -40.80 -18.33 -13.19
N ASN A 233 -40.01 -19.31 -13.64
CA ASN A 233 -40.47 -20.50 -14.31
C ASN A 233 -40.80 -21.68 -13.38
N ALA A 234 -40.61 -21.52 -12.07
CA ALA A 234 -40.95 -22.56 -11.11
C ALA A 234 -42.47 -22.66 -10.90
N ASP A 235 -43.02 -23.86 -11.04
CA ASP A 235 -44.46 -24.14 -11.02
C ASP A 235 -45.25 -23.60 -9.82
N ASN A 236 -44.58 -23.35 -8.70
CA ASN A 236 -45.16 -22.84 -7.43
C ASN A 236 -44.65 -21.48 -6.98
N GLY A 237 -43.83 -20.78 -7.77
CA GLY A 237 -43.04 -19.67 -7.22
C GLY A 237 -43.49 -18.27 -7.66
N GLY A 238 -43.65 -18.08 -8.95
CA GLY A 238 -43.94 -16.76 -9.51
C GLY A 238 -42.87 -15.70 -9.12
N ALA A 239 -43.27 -14.44 -9.19
CA ALA A 239 -42.36 -13.32 -8.99
C ALA A 239 -41.73 -13.21 -7.60
N GLY A 240 -42.44 -13.67 -6.56
CA GLY A 240 -41.90 -13.66 -5.19
C GLY A 240 -40.71 -14.58 -5.00
N LEU A 241 -40.78 -15.81 -5.54
CA LEU A 241 -39.66 -16.74 -5.52
C LEU A 241 -38.49 -16.24 -6.40
N ALA A 242 -38.81 -15.66 -7.56
CA ALA A 242 -37.82 -15.10 -8.46
C ALA A 242 -36.99 -14.00 -7.80
N MET A 243 -37.63 -13.06 -7.11
CA MET A 243 -36.96 -12.00 -6.34
C MET A 243 -36.13 -12.57 -5.18
N THR A 244 -36.64 -13.57 -4.46
CA THR A 244 -35.91 -14.21 -3.35
C THR A 244 -34.64 -14.91 -3.87
N LEU A 245 -34.74 -15.66 -4.97
CA LEU A 245 -33.57 -16.31 -5.58
C LEU A 245 -32.55 -15.30 -6.10
N ALA A 246 -33.00 -14.24 -6.76
CA ALA A 246 -32.12 -13.16 -7.22
C ALA A 246 -31.39 -12.45 -6.05
N PHE A 247 -32.08 -12.27 -4.93
CA PHE A 247 -31.51 -11.66 -3.72
C PHE A 247 -30.51 -12.58 -3.00
N SER A 248 -30.67 -13.90 -3.09
CA SER A 248 -29.82 -14.89 -2.41
C SER A 248 -28.60 -15.31 -3.23
N THR A 249 -28.47 -14.84 -4.46
CA THR A 249 -27.32 -15.13 -5.37
C THR A 249 -26.18 -14.18 -5.17
#